data_ccfbe04b57555622c1fc9c0fa63aee29
#
_entry.id   ccfbe04b57555622c1fc9c0fa63aee29
#
_cell.length_a   1.000
_cell.length_b   1.000
_cell.length_c   1.000
_cell.angle_alpha   90.00
_cell.angle_beta   90.00
_cell.angle_gamma   90.00
#
_symmetry.space_group_name_H-M   'P 1'
#
loop_
_entity.id
_entity.type
_entity.pdbx_description
1 polymer ?
#
loop_
_entity_poly.entity_id
_entity_poly.type
_entity_poly.pdbx_seq_one_letter_code
_entity_poly.pdbx_strand_id
1 'polypeptide(L)'
;PEVQCISKGKEHKKYEFGNKSAIGKTGSGLIVSALSFRGNPYDGHTLSSHWEQIRRLTGHTPKEILTDRGYRGKKSVGSTEVSIPTSGSPGQSYYEKRKVKKKFCKRAGIEPVIGHLKSDHRMMRNYLKGTLGDAVNTLMAAAAYNMRHWMNKNALSSFVSWLLALAGRLENVLFGNENQYACWPSTLAAVA
;
A
#
# COMPACT_ATOMS: atom_id res chain seq x y z
N PRO A 1 29.24 -10.45 2.88
CA PRO A 1 27.91 -10.45 2.27
C PRO A 1 26.85 -10.48 3.35
N GLU A 2 25.94 -9.51 3.30
CA GLU A 2 24.91 -9.30 4.32
C GLU A 2 23.63 -10.09 4.02
N VAL A 3 23.68 -10.94 2.99
CA VAL A 3 22.55 -11.76 2.55
C VAL A 3 22.41 -12.96 3.46
N GLN A 4 21.21 -13.13 4.02
CA GLN A 4 20.89 -14.30 4.83
C GLN A 4 20.09 -15.34 4.04
N CYS A 5 20.30 -16.61 4.39
CA CYS A 5 19.51 -17.72 3.90
C CYS A 5 18.35 -17.95 4.88
N ILE A 6 17.11 -17.82 4.39
CA ILE A 6 15.90 -17.98 5.20
C ILE A 6 15.20 -19.26 4.75
N SER A 7 15.03 -20.21 5.66
CA SER A 7 14.23 -21.41 5.41
C SER A 7 12.74 -21.11 5.57
N LYS A 8 11.93 -21.41 4.56
CA LYS A 8 10.47 -21.13 4.56
C LYS A 8 9.59 -22.37 4.78
N GLY A 9 10.17 -23.54 4.92
CA GLY A 9 9.42 -24.78 5.11
C GLY A 9 8.43 -25.13 4.00
N LYS A 10 8.59 -24.53 2.80
CA LYS A 10 7.76 -24.85 1.62
C LYS A 10 8.46 -25.88 0.75
N GLU A 11 7.71 -26.87 0.27
CA GLU A 11 8.24 -27.98 -0.52
C GLU A 11 8.98 -27.54 -1.79
N HIS A 12 8.48 -26.55 -2.52
CA HIS A 12 9.05 -26.08 -3.79
C HIS A 12 10.11 -24.97 -3.67
N LYS A 13 10.16 -24.25 -2.53
CA LYS A 13 11.18 -23.23 -2.24
C LYS A 13 11.59 -23.30 -0.79
N LYS A 14 12.51 -24.22 -0.50
CA LYS A 14 13.01 -24.43 0.87
C LYS A 14 13.78 -23.24 1.40
N TYR A 15 14.50 -22.51 0.54
CA TYR A 15 15.37 -21.42 0.94
C TYR A 15 15.09 -20.16 0.12
N GLU A 16 15.08 -19.03 0.77
CA GLU A 16 15.13 -17.71 0.14
C GLU A 16 16.37 -16.96 0.66
N PHE A 17 17.07 -16.30 -0.26
CA PHE A 17 18.25 -15.50 0.05
C PHE A 17 17.86 -14.03 -0.01
N GLY A 18 18.28 -13.24 0.96
CA GLY A 18 18.01 -11.81 1.00
C GLY A 18 17.82 -11.27 2.40
N ASN A 19 17.49 -9.99 2.46
CA ASN A 19 17.08 -9.31 3.67
C ASN A 19 15.56 -9.24 3.76
N LYS A 20 15.05 -9.12 4.98
CA LYS A 20 13.62 -9.00 5.24
C LYS A 20 13.15 -7.61 4.86
N SER A 21 12.25 -7.51 3.90
CA SER A 21 11.51 -6.27 3.59
C SER A 21 10.09 -6.37 4.11
N ALA A 22 9.63 -5.33 4.75
CA ALA A 22 8.29 -5.27 5.31
C ALA A 22 7.55 -4.02 4.80
N ILE A 23 6.28 -4.20 4.43
CA ILE A 23 5.46 -3.20 3.76
C ILE A 23 4.17 -2.98 4.54
N GLY A 24 3.83 -1.71 4.76
CA GLY A 24 2.54 -1.31 5.31
C GLY A 24 1.73 -0.50 4.31
N LYS A 25 0.45 -0.83 4.12
CA LYS A 25 -0.44 -0.10 3.22
C LYS A 25 -1.71 0.39 3.91
N THR A 26 -2.30 1.45 3.38
CA THR A 26 -3.61 1.94 3.79
C THR A 26 -4.75 1.09 3.22
N GLY A 27 -5.96 1.28 3.73
CA GLY A 27 -7.17 0.70 3.16
C GLY A 27 -7.46 1.17 1.72
N SER A 28 -6.95 2.34 1.33
CA SER A 28 -7.05 2.89 -0.04
C SER A 28 -6.02 2.30 -1.01
N GLY A 29 -5.09 1.47 -0.53
CA GLY A 29 -4.09 0.81 -1.35
C GLY A 29 -2.72 1.50 -1.43
N LEU A 30 -2.55 2.68 -0.82
CA LEU A 30 -1.27 3.39 -0.78
C LEU A 30 -0.31 2.74 0.22
N ILE A 31 0.96 2.61 -0.15
CA ILE A 31 2.02 2.15 0.73
C ILE A 31 2.46 3.35 1.58
N VAL A 32 2.37 3.21 2.90
CA VAL A 32 2.74 4.25 3.88
C VAL A 32 3.91 3.84 4.75
N SER A 33 4.38 2.61 4.61
CA SER A 33 5.57 2.13 5.27
C SER A 33 6.27 1.09 4.41
N ALA A 34 7.58 1.25 4.23
CA ALA A 34 8.44 0.35 3.46
C ALA A 34 9.82 0.34 4.13
N LEU A 35 10.15 -0.76 4.77
CA LEU A 35 11.36 -0.94 5.56
C LEU A 35 12.11 -2.20 5.13
N SER A 36 13.42 -2.12 5.13
CA SER A 36 14.33 -3.26 4.99
C SER A 36 15.04 -3.49 6.32
N PHE A 37 15.09 -4.73 6.76
CA PHE A 37 15.74 -5.13 8.00
C PHE A 37 16.91 -6.06 7.70
N ARG A 38 18.03 -5.79 8.35
CA ARG A 38 19.17 -6.70 8.31
C ARG A 38 18.80 -8.02 8.98
N GLY A 39 19.06 -9.10 8.28
CA GLY A 39 18.72 -10.42 8.79
C GLY A 39 17.23 -10.76 8.70
N ASN A 40 16.80 -11.66 9.55
CA ASN A 40 15.40 -12.09 9.63
C ASN A 40 14.85 -11.87 11.04
N PRO A 41 14.68 -10.60 11.49
CA PRO A 41 14.11 -10.34 12.82
C PRO A 41 12.68 -10.89 12.90
N TYR A 42 12.24 -11.23 14.11
CA TYR A 42 10.86 -11.60 14.36
C TYR A 42 9.90 -10.48 13.95
N ASP A 43 8.80 -10.83 13.29
CA ASP A 43 7.85 -9.84 12.73
C ASP A 43 7.33 -8.85 13.78
N GLY A 44 7.03 -9.31 14.99
CA GLY A 44 6.57 -8.46 16.07
C GLY A 44 7.56 -7.36 16.49
N HIS A 45 8.87 -7.55 16.25
CA HIS A 45 9.88 -6.54 16.55
C HIS A 45 9.93 -5.44 15.47
N THR A 46 9.52 -5.74 14.25
CA THR A 46 9.54 -4.76 13.15
C THR A 46 8.39 -3.76 13.22
N LEU A 47 7.36 -4.05 14.01
CA LEU A 47 6.11 -3.30 14.02
C LEU A 47 6.26 -1.88 14.58
N SER A 48 7.12 -1.68 15.58
CA SER A 48 7.42 -0.35 16.12
C SER A 48 8.03 0.58 15.06
N SER A 49 8.99 0.07 14.30
CA SER A 49 9.62 0.82 13.21
C SER A 49 8.62 1.19 12.10
N HIS A 50 7.68 0.30 11.78
CA HIS A 50 6.58 0.60 10.86
C HIS A 50 5.69 1.71 11.39
N TRP A 51 5.29 1.63 12.66
CA TRP A 51 4.44 2.61 13.30
C TRP A 51 5.10 4.00 13.32
N GLU A 52 6.40 4.07 13.66
CA GLU A 52 7.17 5.31 13.63
C GLU A 52 7.26 5.89 12.23
N GLN A 53 7.55 5.07 11.20
CA GLN A 53 7.62 5.52 9.83
C GLN A 53 6.26 6.05 9.35
N ILE A 54 5.16 5.37 9.65
CA ILE A 54 3.81 5.82 9.31
C ILE A 54 3.54 7.18 9.94
N ARG A 55 3.79 7.33 11.24
CA ARG A 55 3.57 8.58 11.95
C ARG A 55 4.40 9.74 11.38
N ARG A 56 5.67 9.47 11.07
CA ARG A 56 6.58 10.45 10.49
C ARG A 56 6.14 10.91 9.10
N LEU A 57 5.68 9.99 8.25
CA LEU A 57 5.35 10.30 6.86
C LEU A 57 3.93 10.86 6.69
N THR A 58 2.99 10.45 7.52
CA THR A 58 1.58 10.83 7.36
C THR A 58 1.12 11.88 8.37
N GLY A 59 1.89 12.14 9.42
CA GLY A 59 1.45 12.97 10.55
C GLY A 59 0.33 12.36 11.40
N HIS A 60 -0.14 11.16 11.05
CA HIS A 60 -1.29 10.52 11.68
C HIS A 60 -0.93 9.19 12.34
N THR A 61 -1.62 8.89 13.42
CA THR A 61 -1.51 7.61 14.11
C THR A 61 -2.66 6.70 13.65
N PRO A 62 -2.38 5.50 13.11
CA PRO A 62 -3.43 4.57 12.73
C PRO A 62 -4.19 4.08 13.97
N LYS A 63 -5.50 3.93 13.87
CA LYS A 63 -6.33 3.37 14.96
C LYS A 63 -6.12 1.87 15.12
N GLU A 64 -5.96 1.16 14.02
CA GLU A 64 -5.81 -0.30 13.98
C GLU A 64 -4.80 -0.69 12.89
N ILE A 65 -3.93 -1.65 13.19
CA ILE A 65 -3.03 -2.29 12.24
C ILE A 65 -3.45 -3.76 12.11
N LEU A 66 -3.77 -4.18 10.88
CA LEU A 66 -4.08 -5.57 10.57
C LEU A 66 -2.80 -6.29 10.15
N THR A 67 -2.46 -7.35 10.89
CA THR A 67 -1.25 -8.14 10.67
C THR A 67 -1.58 -9.61 10.41
N ASP A 68 -0.60 -10.37 9.99
CA ASP A 68 -0.70 -11.82 9.88
C ASP A 68 -0.35 -12.55 11.19
N ARG A 69 -0.32 -13.87 11.14
CA ARG A 69 0.00 -14.72 12.30
C ARG A 69 1.45 -14.60 12.75
N GLY A 70 2.36 -14.10 11.91
CA GLY A 70 3.76 -13.87 12.25
C GLY A 70 3.95 -12.80 13.33
N TYR A 71 2.95 -11.95 13.55
CA TYR A 71 2.97 -10.88 14.56
C TYR A 71 2.32 -11.28 15.90
N ARG A 72 2.08 -12.56 16.15
CA ARG A 72 1.50 -13.04 17.41
C ARG A 72 2.29 -12.51 18.62
N GLY A 73 1.57 -12.19 19.70
CA GLY A 73 2.16 -11.67 20.94
C GLY A 73 2.18 -10.15 21.06
N LYS A 74 2.04 -9.41 19.97
CA LYS A 74 1.89 -7.94 20.00
C LYS A 74 0.41 -7.56 19.89
N LYS A 75 -0.15 -7.00 20.95
CA LYS A 75 -1.55 -6.55 21.01
C LYS A 75 -1.69 -5.07 20.67
N SER A 76 -0.65 -4.28 20.90
CA SER A 76 -0.64 -2.84 20.62
C SER A 76 0.77 -2.34 20.31
N VAL A 77 0.86 -1.21 19.61
CA VAL A 77 2.11 -0.47 19.39
C VAL A 77 1.79 1.02 19.53
N GLY A 78 2.41 1.66 20.53
CA GLY A 78 2.01 3.00 20.94
C GLY A 78 0.53 3.04 21.32
N SER A 79 -0.23 3.94 20.69
CA SER A 79 -1.69 4.07 20.87
C SER A 79 -2.52 3.25 19.87
N THR A 80 -1.88 2.45 19.03
CA THR A 80 -2.53 1.69 17.95
C THR A 80 -2.79 0.25 18.35
N GLU A 81 -4.00 -0.23 18.09
CA GLU A 81 -4.38 -1.63 18.28
C GLU A 81 -3.81 -2.51 17.15
N VAL A 82 -3.25 -3.66 17.50
CA VAL A 82 -2.78 -4.69 16.56
C VAL A 82 -3.79 -5.83 16.53
N SER A 83 -4.40 -6.02 15.36
CA SER A 83 -5.44 -7.04 15.16
C SER A 83 -4.96 -8.09 14.17
N ILE A 84 -4.99 -9.35 14.60
CA ILE A 84 -4.71 -10.52 13.76
C ILE A 84 -6.04 -11.17 13.43
N PRO A 85 -6.54 -11.02 12.18
CA PRO A 85 -7.80 -11.65 11.80
C PRO A 85 -7.66 -13.18 11.85
N THR A 86 -8.45 -13.81 12.71
CA THR A 86 -8.57 -15.26 12.79
C THR A 86 -9.90 -15.71 12.20
N SER A 87 -9.97 -16.94 11.71
CA SER A 87 -11.25 -17.52 11.31
C SER A 87 -12.23 -17.50 12.47
N GLY A 88 -13.49 -17.18 12.21
CA GLY A 88 -14.53 -17.07 13.22
C GLY A 88 -14.69 -18.33 14.08
N SER A 89 -14.94 -18.14 15.35
CA SER A 89 -15.21 -19.24 16.31
C SER A 89 -16.62 -19.82 16.10
N PRO A 90 -16.82 -21.11 16.40
CA PRO A 90 -18.16 -21.67 16.54
C PRO A 90 -18.97 -20.84 17.55
N GLY A 91 -20.19 -20.46 17.21
CA GLY A 91 -21.07 -19.67 18.09
C GLY A 91 -21.11 -18.16 17.81
N GLN A 92 -20.23 -17.62 16.96
CA GLN A 92 -20.32 -16.22 16.54
C GLN A 92 -21.56 -15.94 15.68
N SER A 93 -22.18 -14.77 15.91
CA SER A 93 -23.30 -14.32 15.10
C SER A 93 -22.91 -14.09 13.62
N TYR A 94 -23.87 -14.09 12.72
CA TYR A 94 -23.63 -13.81 11.29
C TYR A 94 -22.94 -12.45 11.09
N TYR A 95 -23.33 -11.44 11.85
CA TYR A 95 -22.77 -10.09 11.76
C TYR A 95 -21.30 -10.07 12.18
N GLU A 96 -20.94 -10.76 13.26
CA GLU A 96 -19.54 -10.86 13.72
C GLU A 96 -18.68 -11.61 12.71
N LYS A 97 -19.15 -12.72 12.18
CA LYS A 97 -18.46 -13.47 11.11
C LYS A 97 -18.20 -12.58 9.89
N ARG A 98 -19.17 -11.76 9.49
CA ARG A 98 -19.02 -10.81 8.38
C ARG A 98 -17.96 -9.74 8.69
N LYS A 99 -17.91 -9.22 9.92
CA LYS A 99 -16.91 -8.25 10.37
C LYS A 99 -15.50 -8.84 10.33
N VAL A 100 -15.33 -10.05 10.84
CA VAL A 100 -14.05 -10.79 10.79
C VAL A 100 -13.63 -11.06 9.36
N LYS A 101 -14.52 -11.54 8.49
CA LYS A 101 -14.25 -11.76 7.07
C LYS A 101 -13.80 -10.48 6.37
N LYS A 102 -14.40 -9.34 6.68
CA LYS A 102 -14.01 -8.03 6.13
C LYS A 102 -12.59 -7.62 6.55
N LYS A 103 -12.22 -7.85 7.82
CA LYS A 103 -10.84 -7.63 8.29
C LYS A 103 -9.85 -8.56 7.58
N PHE A 104 -10.21 -9.84 7.43
CA PHE A 104 -9.38 -10.82 6.72
C PHE A 104 -9.12 -10.42 5.27
N CYS A 105 -10.16 -10.01 4.53
CA CYS A 105 -10.01 -9.53 3.15
C CYS A 105 -9.12 -8.28 3.06
N LYS A 106 -9.26 -7.34 4.02
CA LYS A 106 -8.39 -6.15 4.07
C LYS A 106 -6.93 -6.52 4.29
N ARG A 107 -6.66 -7.48 5.18
CA ARG A 107 -5.30 -7.98 5.42
C ARG A 107 -4.76 -8.70 4.17
N ALA A 108 -5.51 -9.61 3.59
CA ALA A 108 -5.10 -10.36 2.39
C ALA A 108 -4.78 -9.45 1.21
N GLY A 109 -5.41 -8.28 1.12
CA GLY A 109 -5.15 -7.30 0.08
C GLY A 109 -3.73 -6.73 0.03
N ILE A 110 -2.82 -7.09 0.96
CA ILE A 110 -1.40 -6.72 0.86
C ILE A 110 -0.62 -7.69 -0.04
N GLU A 111 -1.06 -8.93 -0.17
CA GLU A 111 -0.35 -9.96 -0.94
C GLU A 111 -0.19 -9.60 -2.43
N PRO A 112 -1.25 -9.13 -3.14
CA PRO A 112 -1.11 -8.62 -4.50
C PRO A 112 -0.14 -7.44 -4.61
N VAL A 113 -0.15 -6.53 -3.63
CA VAL A 113 0.77 -5.38 -3.61
C VAL A 113 2.22 -5.84 -3.53
N ILE A 114 2.52 -6.80 -2.65
CA ILE A 114 3.86 -7.39 -2.56
C ILE A 114 4.23 -8.10 -3.88
N GLY A 115 3.27 -8.78 -4.51
CA GLY A 115 3.46 -9.35 -5.85
C GLY A 115 3.88 -8.30 -6.87
N HIS A 116 3.15 -7.21 -6.99
CA HIS A 116 3.48 -6.09 -7.89
C HIS A 116 4.81 -5.42 -7.57
N LEU A 117 5.14 -5.24 -6.28
CA LEU A 117 6.45 -4.70 -5.90
C LEU A 117 7.59 -5.60 -6.41
N LYS A 118 7.43 -6.91 -6.32
CA LYS A 118 8.42 -7.88 -6.75
C LYS A 118 8.54 -7.97 -8.28
N SER A 119 7.41 -8.08 -9.01
CA SER A 119 7.38 -8.25 -10.46
C SER A 119 7.58 -6.94 -11.22
N ASP A 120 6.77 -5.92 -10.91
CA ASP A 120 6.67 -4.71 -11.73
C ASP A 120 7.68 -3.64 -11.30
N HIS A 121 8.06 -3.62 -10.02
CA HIS A 121 8.94 -2.60 -9.42
C HIS A 121 10.30 -3.15 -8.97
N ARG A 122 10.71 -4.29 -9.51
CA ARG A 122 12.05 -4.90 -9.34
C ARG A 122 12.50 -5.15 -7.89
N MET A 123 11.57 -5.23 -6.93
CA MET A 123 11.92 -5.53 -5.54
C MET A 123 12.41 -6.98 -5.34
N MET A 124 12.16 -7.87 -6.32
CA MET A 124 12.57 -9.27 -6.24
C MET A 124 14.09 -9.44 -6.28
N ARG A 125 14.82 -8.54 -6.94
CA ARG A 125 16.28 -8.59 -7.07
C ARG A 125 16.88 -7.21 -6.88
N ASN A 126 17.70 -7.06 -5.83
CA ASN A 126 18.41 -5.82 -5.57
C ASN A 126 19.78 -5.83 -6.24
N TYR A 127 20.12 -4.77 -6.97
CA TYR A 127 21.42 -4.55 -7.60
C TYR A 127 22.29 -3.58 -6.81
N LEU A 128 21.72 -2.90 -5.82
CA LEU A 128 22.44 -2.01 -4.93
C LEU A 128 23.09 -2.82 -3.81
N LYS A 129 24.25 -2.40 -3.35
CA LYS A 129 25.03 -3.11 -2.34
C LYS A 129 24.72 -2.59 -0.92
N GLY A 130 24.82 -3.50 0.05
CA GLY A 130 24.74 -3.20 1.46
C GLY A 130 23.32 -2.90 1.97
N THR A 131 23.20 -2.69 3.26
CA THR A 131 21.92 -2.42 3.94
C THR A 131 21.23 -1.15 3.45
N LEU A 132 22.02 -0.12 3.12
CA LEU A 132 21.49 1.10 2.53
C LEU A 132 20.89 0.83 1.15
N GLY A 133 21.57 0.02 0.33
CA GLY A 133 21.06 -0.40 -0.97
C GLY A 133 19.72 -1.14 -0.86
N ASP A 134 19.57 -2.02 0.11
CA ASP A 134 18.30 -2.72 0.36
C ASP A 134 17.18 -1.77 0.80
N ALA A 135 17.49 -0.81 1.66
CA ALA A 135 16.53 0.20 2.09
C ALA A 135 16.09 1.10 0.92
N VAL A 136 17.04 1.57 0.11
CA VAL A 136 16.76 2.40 -1.07
C VAL A 136 15.91 1.61 -2.08
N ASN A 137 16.27 0.36 -2.39
CA ASN A 137 15.50 -0.48 -3.32
C ASN A 137 14.05 -0.67 -2.85
N THR A 138 13.85 -0.94 -1.56
CA THR A 138 12.51 -1.13 -0.97
C THR A 138 11.69 0.16 -1.03
N LEU A 139 12.29 1.30 -0.69
CA LEU A 139 11.64 2.62 -0.74
C LEU A 139 11.29 3.04 -2.17
N MET A 140 12.21 2.84 -3.12
CA MET A 140 11.98 3.19 -4.53
C MET A 140 10.89 2.32 -5.16
N ALA A 141 10.85 1.04 -4.85
CA ALA A 141 9.76 0.16 -5.29
C ALA A 141 8.40 0.63 -4.74
N ALA A 142 8.34 0.99 -3.46
CA ALA A 142 7.12 1.52 -2.83
C ALA A 142 6.68 2.86 -3.44
N ALA A 143 7.63 3.76 -3.69
CA ALA A 143 7.37 5.05 -4.33
C ALA A 143 6.84 4.88 -5.76
N ALA A 144 7.46 4.03 -6.56
CA ALA A 144 7.02 3.72 -7.92
C ALA A 144 5.61 3.10 -7.95
N TYR A 145 5.32 2.18 -7.03
CA TYR A 145 3.97 1.63 -6.86
C TYR A 145 2.94 2.72 -6.53
N ASN A 146 3.24 3.58 -5.57
CA ASN A 146 2.35 4.66 -5.16
C ASN A 146 2.11 5.65 -6.31
N MET A 147 3.16 6.00 -7.05
CA MET A 147 3.06 6.89 -8.22
C MET A 147 2.16 6.29 -9.31
N ARG A 148 2.36 5.02 -9.65
CA ARG A 148 1.48 4.30 -10.60
C ARG A 148 0.04 4.24 -10.10
N HIS A 149 -0.17 3.95 -8.81
CA HIS A 149 -1.50 3.91 -8.22
C HIS A 149 -2.19 5.29 -8.26
N TRP A 150 -1.46 6.35 -7.99
CA TRP A 150 -1.95 7.74 -8.09
C TRP A 150 -2.28 8.12 -9.53
N MET A 151 -1.39 7.81 -10.49
CA MET A 151 -1.62 8.05 -11.91
C MET A 151 -2.87 7.34 -12.41
N ASN A 152 -3.06 6.07 -12.06
CA ASN A 152 -4.24 5.31 -12.47
C ASN A 152 -5.55 5.90 -11.91
N LYS A 153 -5.54 6.40 -10.69
CA LYS A 153 -6.71 7.08 -10.10
C LYS A 153 -7.05 8.39 -10.82
N ASN A 154 -6.02 9.17 -11.15
CA ASN A 154 -6.21 10.47 -11.78
C ASN A 154 -6.49 10.37 -13.28
N ALA A 155 -5.95 9.35 -13.95
CA ALA A 155 -6.22 9.10 -15.37
C ALA A 155 -7.71 8.93 -15.65
N LEU A 156 -8.44 8.19 -14.79
CA LEU A 156 -9.89 8.02 -14.96
C LEU A 156 -10.64 9.35 -14.78
N SER A 157 -10.30 10.13 -13.75
CA SER A 157 -10.95 11.44 -13.51
C SER A 157 -10.65 12.43 -14.63
N SER A 158 -9.42 12.46 -15.14
CA SER A 158 -9.02 13.29 -16.26
C SER A 158 -9.72 12.86 -17.56
N PHE A 159 -9.87 11.56 -17.80
CA PHE A 159 -10.60 11.04 -18.95
C PHE A 159 -12.09 11.40 -18.91
N VAL A 160 -12.74 11.24 -17.75
CA VAL A 160 -14.14 11.64 -17.56
C VAL A 160 -14.31 13.15 -17.76
N SER A 161 -13.43 13.97 -17.19
CA SER A 161 -13.45 15.43 -17.39
C SER A 161 -13.27 15.82 -18.85
N TRP A 162 -12.39 15.14 -19.59
CA TRP A 162 -12.18 15.34 -21.02
C TRP A 162 -13.43 14.96 -21.83
N LEU A 163 -14.09 13.83 -21.51
CA LEU A 163 -15.35 13.42 -22.15
C LEU A 163 -16.47 14.42 -21.91
N LEU A 164 -16.61 14.92 -20.69
CA LEU A 164 -17.62 15.94 -20.35
C LEU A 164 -17.36 17.25 -21.10
N ALA A 165 -16.10 17.67 -21.21
CA ALA A 165 -15.72 18.85 -21.98
C ALA A 165 -16.01 18.67 -23.49
N LEU A 166 -15.78 17.46 -24.02
CA LEU A 166 -16.10 17.12 -25.41
C LEU A 166 -17.63 17.14 -25.65
N ALA A 167 -18.41 16.54 -24.74
CA ALA A 167 -19.87 16.56 -24.80
C ALA A 167 -20.42 17.99 -24.79
N GLY A 168 -19.94 18.85 -23.90
CA GLY A 168 -20.34 20.26 -23.86
C GLY A 168 -19.97 21.05 -25.13
N ARG A 169 -18.85 20.70 -25.77
CA ARG A 169 -18.48 21.28 -27.08
C ARG A 169 -19.43 20.81 -28.18
N LEU A 170 -19.83 19.56 -28.19
CA LEU A 170 -20.78 19.02 -29.16
C LEU A 170 -22.19 19.63 -28.99
N GLU A 171 -22.64 19.83 -27.75
CA GLU A 171 -23.88 20.55 -27.46
C GLU A 171 -23.87 21.98 -27.97
N ASN A 172 -22.78 22.71 -27.79
CA ASN A 172 -22.60 24.06 -28.32
C ASN A 172 -22.59 24.12 -29.83
N VAL A 173 -22.04 23.09 -30.53
CA VAL A 173 -22.01 22.99 -31.99
C VAL A 173 -23.37 22.58 -32.55
N LEU A 174 -24.12 21.70 -31.86
CA LEU A 174 -25.39 21.16 -32.35
C LEU A 174 -26.60 22.08 -32.02
N PHE A 175 -26.53 22.80 -30.91
CA PHE A 175 -27.67 23.61 -30.44
C PHE A 175 -27.43 25.12 -30.44
N GLY A 176 -26.37 25.58 -31.11
CA GLY A 176 -26.07 26.95 -31.45
C GLY A 176 -26.54 27.98 -30.43
N ASN A 177 -25.81 28.18 -29.34
CA ASN A 177 -26.05 29.29 -28.45
C ASN A 177 -24.93 30.33 -28.67
N GLU A 178 -25.27 31.41 -29.35
CA GLU A 178 -24.46 32.61 -29.46
C GLU A 178 -24.29 33.26 -28.12
N ASN A 179 -23.29 32.85 -27.36
CA ASN A 179 -22.68 33.69 -26.34
C ASN A 179 -21.18 33.45 -26.36
N GLN A 180 -20.52 34.30 -27.10
CA GLN A 180 -19.09 34.47 -27.16
C GLN A 180 -18.52 34.86 -25.82
N TYR A 181 -17.27 34.40 -25.63
CA TYR A 181 -16.35 34.81 -24.56
C TYR A 181 -16.64 34.34 -23.14
N ALA A 182 -16.38 33.09 -22.89
CA ALA A 182 -16.09 32.64 -21.54
C ALA A 182 -14.61 32.30 -21.40
N CYS A 183 -13.94 33.04 -20.56
CA CYS A 183 -12.56 32.88 -20.12
C CYS A 183 -12.19 31.44 -19.81
N TRP A 184 -10.96 31.11 -20.13
CA TRP A 184 -10.27 29.92 -19.60
C TRP A 184 -10.36 29.90 -18.08
N PRO A 185 -10.78 28.80 -17.46
CA PRO A 185 -10.68 28.70 -16.02
C PRO A 185 -9.19 28.44 -15.66
N SER A 186 -8.56 29.49 -15.19
CA SER A 186 -7.32 29.42 -14.43
C SER A 186 -7.63 28.81 -13.06
N THR A 187 -7.54 27.49 -12.92
CA THR A 187 -7.54 26.82 -11.62
C THR A 187 -6.44 25.80 -11.57
N LEU A 188 -5.23 26.32 -11.42
CA LEU A 188 -4.22 25.65 -10.65
C LEU A 188 -4.59 25.86 -9.18
N ALA A 189 -5.36 24.94 -8.62
CA ALA A 189 -5.60 24.92 -7.18
C ALA A 189 -4.32 24.39 -6.52
N ALA A 190 -3.66 25.28 -5.78
CA ALA A 190 -2.56 24.96 -4.92
C ALA A 190 -2.95 23.85 -3.93
N VAL A 191 -2.10 22.85 -3.80
CA VAL A 191 -2.12 21.89 -2.72
C VAL A 191 -1.38 22.53 -1.55
N ALA A 192 -2.10 22.80 -0.47
CA ALA A 192 -1.55 23.08 0.83
C ALA A 192 -1.46 21.79 1.64
#